data_34c17bc2090fe630794d65b5850bcd25
#
_entry.id   34c17bc2090fe630794d65b5850bcd25
#
_cell.length_a   1.000
_cell.length_b   1.000
_cell.length_c   1.000
_cell.angle_alpha   90.00
_cell.angle_beta   90.00
_cell.angle_gamma   90.00
#
_symmetry.space_group_name_H-M   'P 1'
#
loop_
_entity.id
_entity.type
_entity.pdbx_description
1 polymer ?
#
loop_
_entity_poly.entity_id
_entity_poly.type
_entity_poly.pdbx_seq_one_letter_code
_entity_poly.pdbx_strand_id
1 'polypeptide(L)'
;MTTLTRIIVTSIISMLMFSCNFSMQLGEGVSGNGNVIKDERPIQNNFDKIKVSQGLDVHITQSSTPSLTVEADENLMDLIMTDIEDGTLKIYSSENIRRATSKKVLVNVESIASIKATSGSDVLSKNTIAVDQLELQTTSGADINLDVKTNHLDCNATSGSDITLSGETTTLNASATSGSDINAQHLKAETSNVKATSGADISVNTSKALTAKATSGGDIRYSGNPEKIDKTDTSAGSVRQE
;
A
#
# COMPACT_ATOMS: atom_id res chain seq x y z
N MET A 1 45.41 11.96 -6.55
CA MET A 1 44.97 10.94 -5.58
C MET A 1 46.06 9.93 -5.41
N THR A 2 46.59 9.75 -4.23
CA THR A 2 47.66 8.81 -3.92
C THR A 2 47.17 7.36 -4.03
N THR A 3 48.08 6.43 -4.31
CA THR A 3 47.77 4.99 -4.41
C THR A 3 47.09 4.48 -3.16
N LEU A 4 47.46 5.01 -1.99
CA LEU A 4 46.85 4.70 -0.69
C LEU A 4 45.36 5.11 -0.64
N THR A 5 44.99 6.31 -1.14
CA THR A 5 43.61 6.79 -1.19
C THR A 5 42.74 5.90 -2.09
N ARG A 6 43.28 5.41 -3.21
CA ARG A 6 42.56 4.48 -4.11
C ARG A 6 42.28 3.14 -3.43
N ILE A 7 43.29 2.59 -2.71
CA ILE A 7 43.12 1.32 -1.98
C ILE A 7 42.07 1.45 -0.88
N ILE A 8 42.05 2.55 -0.11
CA ILE A 8 41.08 2.79 0.96
C ILE A 8 39.67 2.92 0.37
N VAL A 9 39.50 3.70 -0.70
CA VAL A 9 38.19 3.86 -1.35
C VAL A 9 37.67 2.54 -1.93
N THR A 10 38.54 1.74 -2.56
CA THR A 10 38.17 0.43 -3.11
C THR A 10 37.80 -0.57 -2.00
N SER A 11 38.53 -0.55 -0.88
CA SER A 11 38.20 -1.38 0.29
C SER A 11 36.85 -1.01 0.95
N ILE A 12 36.56 0.30 1.05
CA ILE A 12 35.27 0.77 1.61
C ILE A 12 34.12 0.41 0.67
N ILE A 13 34.27 0.56 -0.65
CA ILE A 13 33.28 0.17 -1.64
C ILE A 13 33.06 -1.36 -1.61
N SER A 14 34.12 -2.15 -1.48
CA SER A 14 34.04 -3.60 -1.35
C SER A 14 33.32 -4.02 -0.06
N MET A 15 33.55 -3.36 1.07
CA MET A 15 32.84 -3.63 2.34
C MET A 15 31.34 -3.29 2.27
N LEU A 16 30.96 -2.25 1.54
CA LEU A 16 29.56 -1.88 1.35
C LEU A 16 28.79 -2.91 0.49
N MET A 17 29.49 -3.61 -0.42
CA MET A 17 28.89 -4.67 -1.24
C MET A 17 28.65 -5.99 -0.47
N PHE A 18 29.30 -6.21 0.67
CA PHE A 18 29.12 -7.40 1.52
C PHE A 18 28.12 -7.20 2.67
N SER A 19 27.55 -6.00 2.83
CA SER A 19 26.60 -5.68 3.92
C SER A 19 25.20 -6.25 3.72
N CYS A 20 24.85 -6.74 2.53
CA CYS A 20 23.61 -7.46 2.29
C CYS A 20 23.94 -8.95 2.15
N ASN A 21 23.97 -9.71 3.22
CA ASN A 21 23.73 -11.16 3.18
C ASN A 21 22.26 -11.38 2.79
N PHE A 22 21.91 -11.05 1.56
CA PHE A 22 20.66 -11.42 0.96
C PHE A 22 20.75 -12.90 0.55
N SER A 23 20.53 -13.80 1.49
CA SER A 23 20.28 -15.19 1.15
C SER A 23 18.92 -15.25 0.44
N MET A 24 18.95 -15.16 -0.88
CA MET A 24 17.79 -15.42 -1.73
C MET A 24 17.47 -16.92 -1.60
N GLN A 25 16.65 -17.30 -0.64
CA GLN A 25 16.00 -18.62 -0.59
C GLN A 25 14.94 -18.67 -1.71
N LEU A 26 15.42 -18.60 -2.96
CA LEU A 26 14.62 -18.81 -4.15
C LEU A 26 14.37 -20.32 -4.28
N GLY A 27 13.30 -20.82 -3.68
CA GLY A 27 12.92 -22.20 -3.99
C GLY A 27 12.09 -22.94 -2.94
N GLU A 28 12.07 -22.55 -1.71
CA GLU A 28 11.22 -23.17 -0.70
C GLU A 28 9.89 -22.43 -0.57
N GLY A 29 8.81 -23.13 -0.82
CA GLY A 29 7.43 -22.63 -0.73
C GLY A 29 6.45 -23.63 -1.30
N VAL A 30 5.23 -23.60 -0.78
CA VAL A 30 4.15 -24.48 -1.22
C VAL A 30 3.54 -23.96 -2.51
N SER A 31 3.35 -24.86 -3.48
CA SER A 31 2.62 -24.53 -4.71
C SER A 31 1.19 -25.06 -4.63
N GLY A 32 0.25 -24.24 -5.06
CA GLY A 32 -1.15 -24.62 -5.17
C GLY A 32 -1.37 -25.81 -6.12
N ASN A 33 -2.39 -26.59 -5.85
CA ASN A 33 -2.77 -27.77 -6.64
C ASN A 33 -3.74 -27.47 -7.79
N GLY A 34 -4.18 -26.21 -7.93
CA GLY A 34 -5.11 -25.74 -8.97
C GLY A 34 -6.58 -26.02 -8.69
N ASN A 35 -6.92 -26.74 -7.62
CA ASN A 35 -8.30 -26.99 -7.20
C ASN A 35 -8.75 -25.86 -6.25
N VAL A 36 -9.39 -24.83 -6.79
CA VAL A 36 -9.83 -23.67 -5.99
C VAL A 36 -11.11 -23.99 -5.25
N ILE A 37 -11.09 -23.83 -3.92
CA ILE A 37 -12.25 -23.97 -3.04
C ILE A 37 -12.49 -22.69 -2.23
N LYS A 38 -13.64 -22.59 -1.59
CA LYS A 38 -14.02 -21.50 -0.69
C LYS A 38 -14.26 -22.05 0.70
N ASP A 39 -13.78 -21.30 1.70
CA ASP A 39 -13.97 -21.61 3.10
C ASP A 39 -14.41 -20.34 3.84
N GLU A 40 -15.59 -20.39 4.48
CA GLU A 40 -16.11 -19.30 5.29
C GLU A 40 -15.47 -19.36 6.68
N ARG A 41 -14.84 -18.26 7.09
CA ARG A 41 -14.18 -18.14 8.38
C ARG A 41 -15.07 -17.40 9.39
N PRO A 42 -15.22 -17.91 10.61
CA PRO A 42 -16.02 -17.23 11.63
C PRO A 42 -15.36 -15.91 12.06
N ILE A 43 -16.14 -14.84 12.13
CA ILE A 43 -15.74 -13.58 12.73
C ILE A 43 -16.08 -13.64 14.22
N GLN A 44 -15.08 -13.90 15.05
CA GLN A 44 -15.26 -14.08 16.50
C GLN A 44 -15.29 -12.75 17.28
N ASN A 45 -14.62 -11.73 16.76
CA ASN A 45 -14.49 -10.41 17.36
C ASN A 45 -14.71 -9.32 16.32
N ASN A 46 -15.15 -8.15 16.74
CA ASN A 46 -15.23 -6.99 15.86
C ASN A 46 -13.82 -6.49 15.50
N PHE A 47 -13.67 -6.02 14.27
CA PHE A 47 -12.45 -5.35 13.81
C PHE A 47 -12.84 -4.16 12.92
N ASP A 48 -12.01 -3.14 12.94
CA ASP A 48 -12.08 -1.97 12.08
C ASP A 48 -10.74 -1.71 11.36
N LYS A 49 -9.79 -2.62 11.52
CA LYS A 49 -8.47 -2.55 10.88
C LYS A 49 -8.16 -3.86 10.15
N ILE A 50 -7.52 -3.74 9.00
CA ILE A 50 -7.02 -4.89 8.22
C ILE A 50 -5.52 -4.74 8.04
N LYS A 51 -4.79 -5.82 8.30
CA LYS A 51 -3.37 -5.96 7.97
C LYS A 51 -3.17 -7.19 7.11
N VAL A 52 -2.64 -6.98 5.90
CA VAL A 52 -2.36 -8.08 4.96
C VAL A 52 -0.88 -8.14 4.63
N SER A 53 -0.36 -9.36 4.44
CA SER A 53 1.04 -9.60 4.10
C SER A 53 1.25 -10.89 3.30
N GLN A 54 2.49 -11.08 2.83
CA GLN A 54 2.97 -12.33 2.19
C GLN A 54 2.24 -12.67 0.89
N GLY A 55 1.99 -11.64 0.09
CA GLY A 55 1.50 -11.80 -1.28
C GLY A 55 0.06 -12.29 -1.38
N LEU A 56 -0.76 -12.11 -0.35
CA LEU A 56 -2.18 -12.46 -0.40
C LEU A 56 -3.01 -11.33 -0.99
N ASP A 57 -4.08 -11.69 -1.71
CA ASP A 57 -5.00 -10.75 -2.35
C ASP A 57 -6.24 -10.57 -1.45
N VAL A 58 -6.58 -9.33 -1.10
CA VAL A 58 -7.75 -9.02 -0.26
C VAL A 58 -8.76 -8.18 -1.03
N HIS A 59 -9.98 -8.67 -1.13
CA HIS A 59 -11.10 -7.96 -1.73
C HIS A 59 -12.04 -7.48 -0.64
N ILE A 60 -12.17 -6.17 -0.48
CA ILE A 60 -13.02 -5.55 0.53
C ILE A 60 -14.35 -5.13 -0.10
N THR A 61 -15.44 -5.44 0.57
CA THR A 61 -16.77 -4.93 0.23
C THR A 61 -17.37 -4.29 1.48
N GLN A 62 -17.79 -3.04 1.42
CA GLN A 62 -18.56 -2.45 2.50
C GLN A 62 -20.01 -2.95 2.42
N SER A 63 -20.49 -3.57 3.51
CA SER A 63 -21.80 -4.21 3.61
C SER A 63 -22.28 -4.23 5.04
N SER A 64 -23.59 -4.16 5.25
CA SER A 64 -24.21 -4.31 6.57
C SER A 64 -24.11 -5.73 7.16
N THR A 65 -23.65 -6.69 6.39
CA THR A 65 -23.48 -8.08 6.83
C THR A 65 -22.00 -8.46 6.73
N PRO A 66 -21.22 -8.35 7.84
CA PRO A 66 -19.82 -8.76 7.86
C PRO A 66 -19.67 -10.25 7.54
N SER A 67 -18.68 -10.58 6.70
CA SER A 67 -18.31 -11.96 6.41
C SER A 67 -16.84 -12.04 5.99
N LEU A 68 -16.24 -13.20 6.16
CA LEU A 68 -14.86 -13.50 5.85
C LEU A 68 -14.79 -14.83 5.13
N THR A 69 -14.30 -14.83 3.88
CA THR A 69 -14.21 -16.04 3.07
C THR A 69 -12.82 -16.14 2.45
N VAL A 70 -12.16 -17.26 2.61
CA VAL A 70 -10.91 -17.59 1.90
C VAL A 70 -11.24 -18.34 0.61
N GLU A 71 -10.74 -17.85 -0.52
CA GLU A 71 -10.83 -18.51 -1.83
C GLU A 71 -9.42 -18.85 -2.29
N ALA A 72 -9.03 -20.10 -2.18
CA ALA A 72 -7.67 -20.53 -2.47
C ALA A 72 -7.61 -21.95 -3.03
N ASP A 73 -6.44 -22.30 -3.56
CA ASP A 73 -6.14 -23.69 -3.89
C ASP A 73 -6.26 -24.54 -2.61
N GLU A 74 -6.93 -25.69 -2.70
CA GLU A 74 -7.32 -26.54 -1.57
C GLU A 74 -6.16 -26.84 -0.60
N ASN A 75 -5.00 -27.18 -1.15
CA ASN A 75 -3.82 -27.49 -0.35
C ASN A 75 -3.14 -26.26 0.30
N LEU A 76 -3.57 -25.03 -0.02
CA LEU A 76 -3.08 -23.79 0.58
C LEU A 76 -4.03 -23.25 1.67
N MET A 77 -5.23 -23.83 1.79
CA MET A 77 -6.29 -23.30 2.65
C MET A 77 -5.87 -23.20 4.13
N ASP A 78 -5.16 -24.20 4.63
CA ASP A 78 -4.65 -24.24 6.01
C ASP A 78 -3.44 -23.33 6.25
N LEU A 79 -2.80 -22.86 5.18
CA LEU A 79 -1.68 -21.93 5.27
C LEU A 79 -2.14 -20.48 5.37
N ILE A 80 -3.35 -20.15 4.90
CA ILE A 80 -3.88 -18.79 4.90
C ILE A 80 -4.57 -18.53 6.23
N MET A 81 -3.95 -17.69 7.04
CA MET A 81 -4.38 -17.34 8.38
C MET A 81 -5.21 -16.06 8.38
N THR A 82 -6.23 -16.01 9.22
CA THR A 82 -7.16 -14.87 9.34
C THR A 82 -7.47 -14.62 10.81
N ASP A 83 -6.51 -14.08 11.54
CA ASP A 83 -6.62 -13.87 13.00
C ASP A 83 -7.15 -12.47 13.30
N ILE A 84 -8.02 -12.36 14.31
CA ILE A 84 -8.50 -11.07 14.80
C ILE A 84 -7.93 -10.82 16.18
N GLU A 85 -7.06 -9.82 16.29
CA GLU A 85 -6.41 -9.41 17.53
C GLU A 85 -6.44 -7.88 17.66
N ASP A 86 -6.82 -7.37 18.80
CA ASP A 86 -6.86 -5.95 19.14
C ASP A 86 -7.60 -5.09 18.08
N GLY A 87 -8.76 -5.57 17.60
CA GLY A 87 -9.56 -4.89 16.58
C GLY A 87 -8.94 -4.90 15.17
N THR A 88 -7.92 -5.74 14.93
CA THR A 88 -7.23 -5.88 13.65
C THR A 88 -7.41 -7.28 13.09
N LEU A 89 -7.98 -7.39 11.88
CA LEU A 89 -7.96 -8.61 11.09
C LEU A 89 -6.58 -8.74 10.43
N LYS A 90 -5.80 -9.71 10.87
CA LYS A 90 -4.50 -10.06 10.30
C LYS A 90 -4.67 -11.18 9.28
N ILE A 91 -4.31 -10.91 8.03
CA ILE A 91 -4.38 -11.84 6.90
C ILE A 91 -2.94 -12.12 6.45
N TYR A 92 -2.49 -13.36 6.61
CA TYR A 92 -1.12 -13.74 6.30
C TYR A 92 -1.02 -15.23 5.98
N SER A 93 0.12 -15.67 5.45
CA SER A 93 0.40 -17.08 5.24
C SER A 93 1.40 -17.59 6.27
N SER A 94 1.14 -18.75 6.88
CA SER A 94 2.06 -19.38 7.83
C SER A 94 3.34 -19.90 7.17
N GLU A 95 3.28 -20.19 5.87
CA GLU A 95 4.42 -20.62 5.05
C GLU A 95 4.47 -19.81 3.75
N ASN A 96 5.62 -19.81 3.07
CA ASN A 96 5.75 -19.14 1.78
C ASN A 96 4.92 -19.86 0.69
N ILE A 97 4.01 -19.13 0.04
CA ILE A 97 3.25 -19.60 -1.12
C ILE A 97 3.98 -19.18 -2.39
N ARG A 98 4.49 -20.15 -3.14
CA ARG A 98 5.28 -19.90 -4.34
C ARG A 98 4.41 -19.60 -5.58
N ARG A 99 3.37 -20.40 -5.81
CA ARG A 99 2.40 -20.25 -6.90
C ARG A 99 1.04 -20.70 -6.41
N ALA A 100 0.01 -20.01 -6.84
CA ALA A 100 -1.38 -20.37 -6.58
C ALA A 100 -2.24 -19.97 -7.78
N THR A 101 -3.32 -20.68 -8.01
CA THR A 101 -4.40 -20.29 -8.91
C THR A 101 -5.26 -19.22 -8.25
N SER A 102 -5.49 -19.37 -6.95
CA SER A 102 -6.12 -18.35 -6.10
C SER A 102 -5.50 -18.39 -4.70
N LYS A 103 -5.34 -17.21 -4.09
CA LYS A 103 -4.93 -16.97 -2.70
C LYS A 103 -5.61 -15.72 -2.16
N LYS A 104 -6.92 -15.67 -2.36
CA LYS A 104 -7.75 -14.49 -2.16
C LYS A 104 -8.56 -14.58 -0.89
N VAL A 105 -8.69 -13.47 -0.17
CA VAL A 105 -9.55 -13.32 0.99
C VAL A 105 -10.61 -12.27 0.71
N LEU A 106 -11.86 -12.65 0.77
CA LEU A 106 -13.03 -11.80 0.59
C LEU A 106 -13.49 -11.32 1.96
N VAL A 107 -13.49 -10.01 2.18
CA VAL A 107 -13.80 -9.39 3.47
C VAL A 107 -14.96 -8.43 3.30
N ASN A 108 -16.11 -8.77 3.87
CA ASN A 108 -17.23 -7.86 3.97
C ASN A 108 -17.20 -7.17 5.34
N VAL A 109 -17.24 -5.84 5.35
CA VAL A 109 -17.16 -5.03 6.57
C VAL A 109 -18.25 -3.97 6.58
N GLU A 110 -18.77 -3.63 7.76
CA GLU A 110 -19.69 -2.51 7.91
C GLU A 110 -18.95 -1.17 7.89
N SER A 111 -17.79 -1.11 8.54
CA SER A 111 -16.92 0.06 8.59
C SER A 111 -15.47 -0.37 8.71
N ILE A 112 -14.55 0.51 8.26
CA ILE A 112 -13.11 0.28 8.36
C ILE A 112 -12.39 1.60 8.60
N ALA A 113 -11.42 1.61 9.51
CA ALA A 113 -10.63 2.78 9.88
C ALA A 113 -9.19 2.72 9.36
N SER A 114 -8.61 1.52 9.17
CA SER A 114 -7.23 1.41 8.70
C SER A 114 -7.01 0.14 7.86
N ILE A 115 -6.24 0.29 6.76
CA ILE A 115 -5.79 -0.81 5.91
C ILE A 115 -4.29 -0.73 5.76
N LYS A 116 -3.59 -1.81 6.09
CA LYS A 116 -2.14 -1.93 5.94
C LYS A 116 -1.78 -3.14 5.08
N ALA A 117 -1.10 -2.88 3.95
CA ALA A 117 -0.62 -3.91 3.04
C ALA A 117 0.92 -3.94 3.00
N THR A 118 1.51 -5.12 3.00
CA THR A 118 2.96 -5.29 2.95
C THR A 118 3.38 -6.58 2.23
N SER A 119 4.64 -6.63 1.80
CA SER A 119 5.26 -7.85 1.27
C SER A 119 4.53 -8.42 0.06
N GLY A 120 4.28 -7.57 -0.95
CA GLY A 120 3.69 -7.97 -2.23
C GLY A 120 2.24 -8.41 -2.16
N SER A 121 1.48 -7.95 -1.17
CA SER A 121 0.04 -8.23 -1.06
C SER A 121 -0.79 -7.14 -1.70
N ASP A 122 -1.95 -7.52 -2.24
CA ASP A 122 -2.84 -6.65 -2.98
C ASP A 122 -4.17 -6.47 -2.24
N VAL A 123 -4.62 -5.22 -2.11
CA VAL A 123 -5.92 -4.90 -1.52
C VAL A 123 -6.75 -4.10 -2.50
N LEU A 124 -7.96 -4.53 -2.76
CA LEU A 124 -8.88 -3.78 -3.61
C LEU A 124 -10.29 -3.69 -3.02
N SER A 125 -10.98 -2.58 -3.24
CA SER A 125 -12.41 -2.46 -2.93
C SER A 125 -13.28 -2.93 -4.09
N LYS A 126 -14.40 -3.55 -3.77
CA LYS A 126 -15.42 -3.97 -4.76
C LYS A 126 -16.55 -2.94 -4.91
N ASN A 127 -16.67 -2.04 -3.95
CA ASN A 127 -17.58 -0.91 -3.96
C ASN A 127 -16.91 0.27 -3.26
N THR A 128 -17.56 1.41 -3.28
CA THR A 128 -17.09 2.61 -2.58
C THR A 128 -17.07 2.38 -1.08
N ILE A 129 -15.93 2.63 -0.44
CA ILE A 129 -15.75 2.60 1.02
C ILE A 129 -16.12 3.98 1.59
N ALA A 130 -17.28 4.07 2.21
CA ALA A 130 -17.82 5.32 2.76
C ALA A 130 -17.62 5.35 4.28
N VAL A 131 -16.64 6.13 4.75
CA VAL A 131 -16.30 6.28 6.18
C VAL A 131 -15.83 7.71 6.45
N ASP A 132 -15.85 8.16 7.70
CA ASP A 132 -15.42 9.51 8.06
C ASP A 132 -13.90 9.67 7.93
N GLN A 133 -13.14 8.70 8.44
CA GLN A 133 -11.68 8.69 8.44
C GLN A 133 -11.15 7.34 7.96
N LEU A 134 -10.13 7.36 7.10
CA LEU A 134 -9.47 6.16 6.62
C LEU A 134 -7.95 6.37 6.56
N GLU A 135 -7.22 5.44 7.14
CA GLU A 135 -5.76 5.38 7.05
C GLU A 135 -5.32 4.23 6.14
N LEU A 136 -4.46 4.53 5.16
CA LEU A 136 -3.90 3.57 4.23
C LEU A 136 -2.37 3.54 4.35
N GLN A 137 -1.80 2.36 4.50
CA GLN A 137 -0.36 2.17 4.56
C GLN A 137 0.06 1.03 3.64
N THR A 138 1.03 1.30 2.76
CA THR A 138 1.65 0.28 1.90
C THR A 138 3.17 0.28 2.07
N THR A 139 3.78 -0.90 2.00
CA THR A 139 5.23 -1.04 1.99
C THR A 139 5.68 -2.33 1.32
N SER A 140 6.92 -2.37 0.86
CA SER A 140 7.55 -3.60 0.36
C SER A 140 6.81 -4.24 -0.81
N GLY A 141 6.51 -3.43 -1.83
CA GLY A 141 5.89 -3.89 -3.08
C GLY A 141 4.44 -4.34 -2.93
N ALA A 142 3.71 -3.83 -1.94
CA ALA A 142 2.29 -4.11 -1.76
C ALA A 142 1.43 -3.02 -2.39
N ASP A 143 0.25 -3.37 -2.88
CA ASP A 143 -0.62 -2.45 -3.60
C ASP A 143 -1.99 -2.31 -2.92
N ILE A 144 -2.50 -1.07 -2.88
CA ILE A 144 -3.87 -0.77 -2.46
C ILE A 144 -4.59 -0.03 -3.58
N ASN A 145 -5.76 -0.53 -3.99
CA ASN A 145 -6.63 0.11 -4.98
C ASN A 145 -8.06 0.23 -4.47
N LEU A 146 -8.48 1.45 -4.11
CA LEU A 146 -9.78 1.69 -3.48
C LEU A 146 -10.57 2.80 -4.16
N ASP A 147 -11.89 2.62 -4.19
CA ASP A 147 -12.84 3.70 -4.38
C ASP A 147 -13.37 4.13 -3.01
N VAL A 148 -13.26 5.45 -2.68
CA VAL A 148 -13.52 5.94 -1.32
C VAL A 148 -14.40 7.19 -1.31
N LYS A 149 -15.17 7.32 -0.22
CA LYS A 149 -15.86 8.55 0.15
C LYS A 149 -15.59 8.85 1.61
N THR A 150 -14.75 9.87 1.88
CA THR A 150 -14.27 10.16 3.24
C THR A 150 -14.28 11.64 3.54
N ASN A 151 -14.19 12.03 4.82
CA ASN A 151 -13.84 13.39 5.21
C ASN A 151 -12.32 13.53 5.39
N HIS A 152 -11.65 12.51 5.96
CA HIS A 152 -10.21 12.52 6.16
C HIS A 152 -9.58 11.22 5.62
N LEU A 153 -8.61 11.38 4.75
CA LEU A 153 -7.87 10.27 4.14
C LEU A 153 -6.37 10.47 4.34
N ASP A 154 -5.73 9.55 5.06
CA ASP A 154 -4.30 9.52 5.30
C ASP A 154 -3.65 8.35 4.53
N CYS A 155 -2.69 8.66 3.65
CA CYS A 155 -2.03 7.69 2.79
C CYS A 155 -0.52 7.72 2.96
N ASN A 156 0.08 6.56 3.24
CA ASN A 156 1.52 6.40 3.33
C ASN A 156 1.99 5.23 2.48
N ALA A 157 2.81 5.51 1.46
CA ALA A 157 3.44 4.51 0.62
C ALA A 157 4.96 4.57 0.73
N THR A 158 5.62 3.40 0.83
CA THR A 158 7.08 3.33 0.92
C THR A 158 7.65 2.05 0.34
N SER A 159 8.93 2.09 -0.07
CA SER A 159 9.66 0.89 -0.50
C SER A 159 9.03 0.18 -1.70
N GLY A 160 8.78 0.92 -2.78
CA GLY A 160 8.28 0.40 -4.06
C GLY A 160 6.88 -0.17 -3.98
N SER A 161 6.00 0.44 -3.18
CA SER A 161 4.60 0.05 -3.02
C SER A 161 3.68 1.13 -3.55
N ASP A 162 2.46 0.78 -3.97
CA ASP A 162 1.58 1.69 -4.66
C ASP A 162 0.21 1.84 -3.98
N ILE A 163 -0.34 3.06 -4.04
CA ILE A 163 -1.72 3.35 -3.64
C ILE A 163 -2.44 4.01 -4.80
N THR A 164 -3.52 3.41 -5.29
CA THR A 164 -4.41 3.98 -6.31
C THR A 164 -5.77 4.28 -5.72
N LEU A 165 -6.26 5.50 -5.92
CA LEU A 165 -7.49 5.99 -5.30
C LEU A 165 -8.43 6.63 -6.31
N SER A 166 -9.72 6.37 -6.12
CA SER A 166 -10.82 7.04 -6.79
C SER A 166 -11.90 7.48 -5.79
N GLY A 167 -12.83 8.33 -6.23
CA GLY A 167 -13.94 8.80 -5.40
C GLY A 167 -13.79 10.23 -4.90
N GLU A 168 -14.08 10.49 -3.64
CA GLU A 168 -14.06 11.84 -3.06
C GLU A 168 -13.60 11.90 -1.62
N THR A 169 -12.91 12.97 -1.26
CA THR A 169 -12.52 13.28 0.13
C THR A 169 -12.49 14.78 0.40
N THR A 170 -12.75 15.19 1.64
CA THR A 170 -12.57 16.59 2.03
C THR A 170 -11.08 16.90 2.23
N THR A 171 -10.33 16.04 2.91
CA THR A 171 -8.91 16.26 3.19
C THR A 171 -8.11 15.00 2.84
N LEU A 172 -7.10 15.18 2.00
CA LEU A 172 -6.10 14.17 1.66
C LEU A 172 -4.75 14.55 2.25
N ASN A 173 -4.18 13.70 3.10
CA ASN A 173 -2.77 13.72 3.46
C ASN A 173 -2.08 12.53 2.80
N ALA A 174 -1.10 12.76 1.93
CA ALA A 174 -0.41 11.70 1.22
C ALA A 174 1.11 11.85 1.32
N SER A 175 1.79 10.77 1.66
CA SER A 175 3.25 10.74 1.73
C SER A 175 3.77 9.51 1.01
N ALA A 176 4.63 9.73 0.01
CA ALA A 176 5.30 8.69 -0.75
C ALA A 176 6.82 8.82 -0.63
N THR A 177 7.52 7.70 -0.44
CA THR A 177 8.99 7.70 -0.33
C THR A 177 9.61 6.41 -0.83
N SER A 178 10.90 6.49 -1.23
CA SER A 178 11.68 5.30 -1.61
C SER A 178 11.10 4.54 -2.80
N GLY A 179 10.81 5.26 -3.89
CA GLY A 179 10.33 4.70 -5.15
C GLY A 179 8.92 4.12 -5.07
N SER A 180 8.06 4.69 -4.23
CA SER A 180 6.66 4.31 -4.10
C SER A 180 5.76 5.34 -4.78
N ASP A 181 4.56 4.93 -5.21
CA ASP A 181 3.66 5.79 -5.94
C ASP A 181 2.30 5.94 -5.25
N ILE A 182 1.74 7.16 -5.26
CA ILE A 182 0.35 7.41 -4.86
C ILE A 182 -0.38 8.07 -6.03
N ASN A 183 -1.29 7.33 -6.65
CA ASN A 183 -2.12 7.82 -7.73
C ASN A 183 -3.54 8.14 -7.22
N ALA A 184 -3.79 9.42 -6.98
CA ALA A 184 -5.08 9.98 -6.56
C ALA A 184 -5.67 10.95 -7.61
N GLN A 185 -5.34 10.80 -8.91
CA GLN A 185 -5.88 11.62 -10.00
C GLN A 185 -7.41 11.52 -10.10
N HIS A 186 -7.95 10.33 -9.78
CA HIS A 186 -9.38 10.05 -9.83
C HIS A 186 -10.08 10.27 -8.49
N LEU A 187 -9.36 10.72 -7.46
CA LEU A 187 -9.89 11.11 -6.16
C LEU A 187 -10.09 12.63 -6.15
N LYS A 188 -11.32 13.09 -6.06
CA LYS A 188 -11.63 14.52 -5.92
C LYS A 188 -11.41 14.96 -4.47
N ALA A 189 -10.32 15.68 -4.20
CA ALA A 189 -10.02 16.23 -2.89
C ALA A 189 -10.36 17.73 -2.84
N GLU A 190 -10.92 18.22 -1.73
CA GLU A 190 -11.04 19.64 -1.51
C GLU A 190 -9.69 20.25 -1.11
N THR A 191 -9.01 19.62 -0.15
CA THR A 191 -7.70 20.05 0.34
C THR A 191 -6.73 18.87 0.30
N SER A 192 -5.52 19.10 -0.21
CA SER A 192 -4.46 18.09 -0.26
C SER A 192 -3.17 18.62 0.36
N ASN A 193 -2.57 17.81 1.24
CA ASN A 193 -1.23 18.01 1.78
C ASN A 193 -0.38 16.79 1.38
N VAL A 194 0.55 16.99 0.43
CA VAL A 194 1.26 15.89 -0.21
C VAL A 194 2.76 16.06 -0.15
N LYS A 195 3.47 14.94 0.09
CA LYS A 195 4.92 14.91 0.19
C LYS A 195 5.49 13.72 -0.57
N ALA A 196 6.31 14.00 -1.60
CA ALA A 196 7.06 13.00 -2.35
C ALA A 196 8.56 13.17 -2.11
N THR A 197 9.27 12.08 -1.82
CA THR A 197 10.72 12.12 -1.59
C THR A 197 11.41 10.82 -2.03
N SER A 198 12.71 10.90 -2.33
CA SER A 198 13.54 9.73 -2.65
C SER A 198 13.01 8.93 -3.85
N GLY A 199 12.72 9.61 -4.94
CA GLY A 199 12.28 9.00 -6.21
C GLY A 199 10.84 8.47 -6.17
N ALA A 200 9.99 9.03 -5.32
CA ALA A 200 8.58 8.67 -5.22
C ALA A 200 7.70 9.63 -6.00
N ASP A 201 6.59 9.15 -6.55
CA ASP A 201 5.65 9.94 -7.33
C ASP A 201 4.29 10.07 -6.64
N ILE A 202 3.70 11.27 -6.68
CA ILE A 202 2.33 11.50 -6.20
C ILE A 202 1.54 12.26 -7.27
N SER A 203 0.36 11.76 -7.63
CA SER A 203 -0.60 12.45 -8.51
C SER A 203 -1.90 12.71 -7.76
N VAL A 204 -2.37 13.97 -7.76
CA VAL A 204 -3.59 14.37 -7.02
C VAL A 204 -4.51 15.28 -7.83
N ASN A 205 -5.80 15.29 -7.46
CA ASN A 205 -6.80 16.22 -8.01
C ASN A 205 -7.42 17.02 -6.85
N THR A 206 -7.10 18.32 -6.80
CA THR A 206 -7.44 19.21 -5.69
C THR A 206 -8.20 20.44 -6.14
N SER A 207 -9.22 20.85 -5.39
CA SER A 207 -10.10 21.96 -5.77
C SER A 207 -9.94 23.23 -4.94
N LYS A 208 -9.64 23.16 -3.63
CA LYS A 208 -9.57 24.36 -2.76
C LYS A 208 -8.13 24.73 -2.39
N ALA A 209 -7.38 23.82 -1.76
CA ALA A 209 -6.04 24.14 -1.29
C ALA A 209 -5.07 22.97 -1.48
N LEU A 210 -3.90 23.26 -2.05
CA LEU A 210 -2.82 22.31 -2.24
C LEU A 210 -1.57 22.78 -1.49
N THR A 211 -1.06 21.93 -0.61
CA THR A 211 0.30 22.04 -0.06
C THR A 211 1.09 20.84 -0.59
N ALA A 212 2.14 21.11 -1.38
CA ALA A 212 2.92 20.09 -2.05
C ALA A 212 4.42 20.27 -1.79
N LYS A 213 5.09 19.19 -1.33
CA LYS A 213 6.52 19.18 -1.08
C LYS A 213 7.19 18.03 -1.79
N ALA A 214 8.05 18.35 -2.78
CA ALA A 214 8.84 17.36 -3.54
C ALA A 214 10.33 17.55 -3.26
N THR A 215 11.04 16.48 -2.89
CA THR A 215 12.46 16.52 -2.58
C THR A 215 13.18 15.24 -3.02
N SER A 216 14.49 15.30 -3.22
CA SER A 216 15.34 14.12 -3.46
C SER A 216 14.84 13.24 -4.62
N GLY A 217 14.51 13.86 -5.74
CA GLY A 217 14.01 13.16 -6.94
C GLY A 217 12.55 12.72 -6.87
N GLY A 218 11.78 13.18 -5.86
CA GLY A 218 10.34 12.92 -5.84
C GLY A 218 9.57 13.88 -6.74
N ASP A 219 8.51 13.41 -7.39
CA ASP A 219 7.69 14.20 -8.30
C ASP A 219 6.23 14.27 -7.81
N ILE A 220 5.64 15.46 -7.89
CA ILE A 220 4.22 15.67 -7.60
C ILE A 220 3.54 16.27 -8.82
N ARG A 221 2.49 15.60 -9.32
CA ARG A 221 1.59 16.11 -10.36
C ARG A 221 0.24 16.44 -9.75
N TYR A 222 -0.30 17.60 -10.06
CA TYR A 222 -1.61 17.97 -9.57
C TYR A 222 -2.52 18.44 -10.70
N SER A 223 -3.78 18.08 -10.63
CA SER A 223 -4.88 18.52 -11.46
C SER A 223 -5.96 19.22 -10.61
N GLY A 224 -7.03 19.67 -11.24
CA GLY A 224 -8.00 20.56 -10.64
C GLY A 224 -7.53 22.01 -10.72
N ASN A 225 -8.22 22.91 -10.05
CA ASN A 225 -7.89 24.34 -9.99
C ASN A 225 -7.94 24.80 -8.55
N PRO A 226 -6.95 24.42 -7.69
CA PRO A 226 -6.95 24.85 -6.30
C PRO A 226 -6.84 26.37 -6.19
N GLU A 227 -7.67 26.95 -5.34
CA GLU A 227 -7.71 28.42 -5.10
C GLU A 227 -6.42 28.89 -4.42
N LYS A 228 -5.80 28.00 -3.60
CA LYS A 228 -4.55 28.25 -2.88
C LYS A 228 -3.54 27.16 -3.18
N ILE A 229 -2.34 27.56 -3.58
CA ILE A 229 -1.23 26.63 -3.84
C ILE A 229 -0.01 27.06 -3.03
N ASP A 230 0.49 26.16 -2.19
CA ASP A 230 1.78 26.28 -1.51
C ASP A 230 2.64 25.11 -1.95
N LYS A 231 3.68 25.38 -2.76
CA LYS A 231 4.55 24.35 -3.29
C LYS A 231 6.02 24.62 -2.98
N THR A 232 6.71 23.57 -2.58
CA THR A 232 8.14 23.57 -2.32
C THR A 232 8.77 22.38 -3.05
N ASP A 233 9.68 22.66 -3.95
CA ASP A 233 10.49 21.68 -4.66
C ASP A 233 11.98 21.98 -4.47
N THR A 234 12.74 20.97 -4.07
CA THR A 234 14.19 21.08 -3.80
C THR A 234 14.90 19.77 -4.09
N SER A 235 16.21 19.83 -4.30
CA SER A 235 17.06 18.63 -4.47
C SER A 235 16.57 17.69 -5.59
N ALA A 236 16.38 18.25 -6.78
CA ALA A 236 15.92 17.55 -7.98
C ALA A 236 14.48 16.96 -7.91
N GLY A 237 13.66 17.37 -6.93
CA GLY A 237 12.23 17.10 -6.93
C GLY A 237 11.45 18.10 -7.80
N SER A 238 10.20 17.77 -8.20
CA SER A 238 9.36 18.69 -8.98
C SER A 238 7.90 18.68 -8.56
N VAL A 239 7.24 19.86 -8.64
CA VAL A 239 5.79 20.01 -8.46
C VAL A 239 5.21 20.69 -9.68
N ARG A 240 4.36 19.98 -10.46
CA ARG A 240 3.83 20.44 -11.75
C ARG A 240 2.31 20.29 -11.81
N GLN A 241 1.67 21.21 -12.51
CA GLN A 241 0.26 21.10 -12.90
C GLN A 241 0.15 20.29 -14.20
N GLU A 242 -0.83 19.39 -14.27
CA GLU A 242 -1.21 18.68 -15.50
C GLU A 242 -2.28 19.44 -16.28
#